data_64ae2f2921dff08420ef72cbcfb17369
#
_entry.id   64ae2f2921dff08420ef72cbcfb17369
#
_cell.length_a   1.000
_cell.length_b   1.000
_cell.length_c   1.000
_cell.angle_alpha   90.00
_cell.angle_beta   90.00
_cell.angle_gamma   90.00
#
_symmetry.space_group_name_H-M   'P 1'
#
loop_
_entity.id
_entity.type
_entity.pdbx_description
1 polymer ?
#
loop_
_entity_poly.entity_id
_entity_poly.type
_entity_poly.pdbx_seq_one_letter_code
_entity_poly.pdbx_strand_id
1 'polypeptide(L)'
;MNEKISVKRRSKGMVLNVLMYVAAGSICLLLLGLIGYIVYRGVPYVTPTLLTTKPSLVRETIGILPNILNTVYMILMTLTLVLPLGVGAAIYLTEYAKNKRAVKLITLAAETLAGIPSIIYGLVGMLVFVQFFALGTSLLAGALTLVILTLPTVIRTTQESLKTVPQGYREGALALGSGKWHMIRTVVLPASVDGIVTGCILSVGRIVGESAALLFTAGMANEVLGLLEAVLPGKAGATLTVALYMYAKERGEFSVAFAIAFVLLILTLCINLAAKAAGKLLTKERRNP
;
A
#
# COMPACT_ATOMS: atom_id res chain seq x y z
N MET A 1 -51.01 -4.25 -21.76
CA MET A 1 -49.67 -4.03 -22.37
C MET A 1 -48.58 -3.78 -21.32
N ASN A 2 -48.91 -3.18 -20.17
CA ASN A 2 -47.94 -2.84 -19.08
C ASN A 2 -47.43 -4.07 -18.29
N GLU A 3 -48.21 -5.15 -18.11
CA GLU A 3 -47.78 -6.34 -17.36
C GLU A 3 -46.64 -7.13 -18.04
N LYS A 4 -46.74 -7.28 -19.38
CA LYS A 4 -45.67 -7.99 -20.14
C LYS A 4 -44.35 -7.24 -20.15
N ILE A 5 -44.37 -5.92 -20.05
CA ILE A 5 -43.17 -5.08 -19.94
C ILE A 5 -42.53 -5.24 -18.55
N SER A 6 -43.34 -5.37 -17.49
CA SER A 6 -42.87 -5.57 -16.12
C SER A 6 -42.20 -6.94 -15.93
N VAL A 7 -42.78 -8.02 -16.50
CA VAL A 7 -42.22 -9.39 -16.41
C VAL A 7 -40.91 -9.49 -17.19
N LYS A 8 -40.82 -8.93 -18.40
CA LYS A 8 -39.56 -8.91 -19.20
C LYS A 8 -38.49 -8.08 -18.58
N ARG A 9 -38.81 -7.03 -17.85
CA ARG A 9 -37.89 -6.18 -17.10
C ARG A 9 -37.39 -6.88 -15.84
N ARG A 10 -38.28 -7.62 -15.17
CA ARG A 10 -37.96 -8.42 -13.97
C ARG A 10 -37.07 -9.62 -14.32
N SER A 11 -37.33 -10.32 -15.42
CA SER A 11 -36.49 -11.44 -15.89
C SER A 11 -35.09 -10.97 -16.32
N LYS A 12 -34.98 -9.83 -17.03
CA LYS A 12 -33.66 -9.21 -17.33
C LYS A 12 -32.90 -8.83 -16.07
N GLY A 13 -33.59 -8.25 -15.07
CA GLY A 13 -32.98 -7.93 -13.78
C GLY A 13 -32.47 -9.18 -13.05
N MET A 14 -33.24 -10.27 -13.09
CA MET A 14 -32.83 -11.54 -12.48
C MET A 14 -31.62 -12.15 -13.18
N VAL A 15 -31.55 -12.13 -14.50
CA VAL A 15 -30.41 -12.63 -15.29
C VAL A 15 -29.17 -11.79 -14.98
N LEU A 16 -29.29 -10.47 -14.93
CA LEU A 16 -28.15 -9.60 -14.56
C LEU A 16 -27.64 -9.86 -13.14
N ASN A 17 -28.55 -10.05 -12.18
CA ASN A 17 -28.18 -10.39 -10.80
C ASN A 17 -27.45 -11.73 -10.72
N VAL A 18 -27.95 -12.76 -11.40
CA VAL A 18 -27.27 -14.06 -11.45
C VAL A 18 -25.91 -13.95 -12.08
N LEU A 19 -25.79 -13.20 -13.17
CA LEU A 19 -24.51 -12.97 -13.84
C LEU A 19 -23.48 -12.23 -12.92
N MET A 20 -23.97 -11.24 -12.16
CA MET A 20 -23.15 -10.56 -11.14
C MET A 20 -22.68 -11.53 -10.04
N TYR A 21 -23.56 -12.36 -9.48
CA TYR A 21 -23.18 -13.34 -8.46
C TYR A 21 -22.22 -14.40 -8.98
N VAL A 22 -22.43 -14.89 -10.22
CA VAL A 22 -21.52 -15.83 -10.87
C VAL A 22 -20.16 -15.19 -11.10
N ALA A 23 -20.11 -13.95 -11.60
CA ALA A 23 -18.84 -13.23 -11.79
C ALA A 23 -18.11 -12.98 -10.45
N ALA A 24 -18.84 -12.54 -9.42
CA ALA A 24 -18.26 -12.35 -8.09
C ALA A 24 -17.75 -13.67 -7.50
N GLY A 25 -18.55 -14.74 -7.60
CA GLY A 25 -18.18 -16.07 -7.14
C GLY A 25 -16.95 -16.64 -7.85
N SER A 26 -16.85 -16.46 -9.17
CA SER A 26 -15.70 -16.92 -9.95
C SER A 26 -14.42 -16.19 -9.56
N ILE A 27 -14.47 -14.87 -9.31
CA ILE A 27 -13.32 -14.10 -8.84
C ILE A 27 -12.90 -14.56 -7.44
N CYS A 28 -13.84 -14.73 -6.51
CA CYS A 28 -13.55 -15.23 -5.17
C CYS A 28 -12.92 -16.63 -5.22
N LEU A 29 -13.43 -17.53 -6.04
CA LEU A 29 -12.92 -18.89 -6.18
C LEU A 29 -11.52 -18.90 -6.78
N LEU A 30 -11.25 -18.05 -7.78
CA LEU A 30 -9.92 -17.89 -8.37
C LEU A 30 -8.93 -17.39 -7.33
N LEU A 31 -9.27 -16.34 -6.56
CA LEU A 31 -8.40 -15.79 -5.51
C LEU A 31 -8.12 -16.82 -4.41
N LEU A 32 -9.15 -17.52 -3.93
CA LEU A 32 -8.98 -18.57 -2.93
C LEU A 32 -8.15 -19.74 -3.47
N GLY A 33 -8.35 -20.12 -4.72
CA GLY A 33 -7.54 -21.15 -5.38
C GLY A 33 -6.07 -20.75 -5.50
N LEU A 34 -5.80 -19.48 -5.86
CA LEU A 34 -4.43 -18.97 -5.97
C LEU A 34 -3.75 -18.91 -4.61
N ILE A 35 -4.44 -18.41 -3.58
CA ILE A 35 -3.93 -18.39 -2.20
C ILE A 35 -3.69 -19.82 -1.72
N GLY A 36 -4.65 -20.73 -1.91
CA GLY A 36 -4.51 -22.15 -1.54
C GLY A 36 -3.33 -22.82 -2.24
N TYR A 37 -3.12 -22.51 -3.52
CA TYR A 37 -1.98 -23.01 -4.28
C TYR A 37 -0.65 -22.50 -3.75
N ILE A 38 -0.54 -21.20 -3.42
CA ILE A 38 0.66 -20.62 -2.79
C ILE A 38 0.95 -21.28 -1.45
N VAL A 39 -0.09 -21.47 -0.62
CA VAL A 39 0.03 -22.12 0.69
C VAL A 39 0.48 -23.58 0.52
N TYR A 40 -0.18 -24.34 -0.35
CA TYR A 40 0.15 -25.74 -0.60
C TYR A 40 1.58 -25.94 -1.10
N ARG A 41 2.05 -25.08 -2.01
CA ARG A 41 3.40 -25.17 -2.59
C ARG A 41 4.47 -24.51 -1.72
N GLY A 42 4.11 -23.49 -0.93
CA GLY A 42 5.08 -22.71 -0.15
C GLY A 42 5.38 -23.27 1.23
N VAL A 43 4.37 -23.72 1.98
CA VAL A 43 4.52 -24.20 3.37
C VAL A 43 5.60 -25.28 3.55
N PRO A 44 5.71 -26.30 2.69
CA PRO A 44 6.72 -27.35 2.85
C PRO A 44 8.17 -26.85 2.83
N TYR A 45 8.42 -25.70 2.20
CA TYR A 45 9.77 -25.13 2.06
C TYR A 45 10.07 -24.01 3.05
N VAL A 46 9.13 -23.63 3.91
CA VAL A 46 9.35 -22.65 4.98
C VAL A 46 10.02 -23.35 6.16
N THR A 47 11.33 -23.23 6.22
CA THR A 47 12.14 -23.78 7.32
C THR A 47 12.58 -22.65 8.26
N PRO A 48 12.87 -22.95 9.54
CA PRO A 48 13.45 -21.95 10.44
C PRO A 48 14.76 -21.36 9.90
N THR A 49 15.58 -22.16 9.23
CA THR A 49 16.82 -21.72 8.58
C THR A 49 16.53 -20.70 7.46
N LEU A 50 15.52 -20.92 6.62
CA LEU A 50 15.09 -19.96 5.59
C LEU A 50 14.75 -18.60 6.20
N LEU A 51 14.03 -18.58 7.31
CA LEU A 51 13.54 -17.34 7.94
C LEU A 51 14.60 -16.58 8.73
N THR A 52 15.58 -17.28 9.32
CA THR A 52 16.51 -16.70 10.30
C THR A 52 17.93 -16.50 9.78
N THR A 53 18.25 -17.00 8.58
CA THR A 53 19.60 -16.87 8.02
C THR A 53 19.66 -15.88 6.86
N LYS A 54 20.88 -15.43 6.57
CA LYS A 54 21.20 -14.71 5.32
C LYS A 54 21.63 -15.74 4.25
N PRO A 55 21.39 -15.45 2.96
CA PRO A 55 21.90 -16.29 1.90
C PRO A 55 23.42 -16.31 1.92
N SER A 56 24.02 -17.49 1.82
CA SER A 56 25.46 -17.69 1.77
C SER A 56 25.83 -18.75 0.73
N LEU A 57 26.65 -18.33 -0.24
CA LEU A 57 27.18 -19.24 -1.26
C LEU A 57 28.16 -20.24 -0.66
N VAL A 58 28.91 -19.84 0.38
CA VAL A 58 29.92 -20.70 1.04
C VAL A 58 29.27 -21.83 1.86
N ARG A 59 28.12 -21.52 2.50
CA ARG A 59 27.39 -22.48 3.32
C ARG A 59 26.23 -23.13 2.57
N GLU A 60 26.04 -22.81 1.30
CA GLU A 60 24.90 -23.25 0.49
C GLU A 60 23.54 -23.04 1.18
N THR A 61 23.46 -22.01 2.05
CA THR A 61 22.23 -21.71 2.78
C THR A 61 21.41 -20.69 2.03
N ILE A 62 20.14 -21.03 1.83
CA ILE A 62 19.15 -20.11 1.31
C ILE A 62 18.44 -19.49 2.51
N GLY A 63 18.63 -18.18 2.72
CA GLY A 63 17.99 -17.43 3.79
C GLY A 63 17.35 -16.16 3.27
N ILE A 64 16.24 -15.74 3.86
CA ILE A 64 15.47 -14.54 3.46
C ILE A 64 15.33 -13.51 4.58
N LEU A 65 16.05 -13.68 5.70
CA LEU A 65 16.01 -12.73 6.81
C LEU A 65 16.27 -11.28 6.38
N PRO A 66 17.32 -10.98 5.57
CA PRO A 66 17.55 -9.61 5.10
C PRO A 66 16.35 -9.05 4.33
N ASN A 67 15.73 -9.89 3.48
CA ASN A 67 14.60 -9.47 2.65
C ASN A 67 13.33 -9.17 3.49
N ILE A 68 13.11 -9.92 4.57
CA ILE A 68 12.02 -9.64 5.54
C ILE A 68 12.26 -8.29 6.20
N LEU A 69 13.46 -8.05 6.75
CA LEU A 69 13.81 -6.80 7.43
C LEU A 69 13.73 -5.61 6.46
N ASN A 70 14.31 -5.74 5.27
CA ASN A 70 14.27 -4.70 4.25
C ASN A 70 12.84 -4.37 3.82
N THR A 71 11.94 -5.35 3.74
CA THR A 71 10.52 -5.13 3.45
C THR A 71 9.86 -4.32 4.55
N VAL A 72 10.12 -4.66 5.82
CA VAL A 72 9.58 -3.91 6.96
C VAL A 72 10.14 -2.48 7.00
N TYR A 73 11.44 -2.31 6.79
CA TYR A 73 12.07 -0.98 6.73
C TYR A 73 11.49 -0.14 5.59
N MET A 74 11.31 -0.73 4.42
CA MET A 74 10.71 -0.06 3.27
C MET A 74 9.29 0.45 3.57
N ILE A 75 8.46 -0.39 4.21
CA ILE A 75 7.10 -0.01 4.62
C ILE A 75 7.15 1.15 5.61
N LEU A 76 7.96 1.04 6.66
CA LEU A 76 8.05 2.06 7.70
C LEU A 76 8.55 3.39 7.14
N MET A 77 9.63 3.39 6.37
CA MET A 77 10.18 4.61 5.75
C MET A 77 9.17 5.28 4.82
N THR A 78 8.55 4.50 3.94
CA THR A 78 7.57 5.03 2.98
C THR A 78 6.35 5.59 3.69
N LEU A 79 5.77 4.86 4.66
CA LEU A 79 4.59 5.32 5.41
C LEU A 79 4.89 6.56 6.25
N THR A 80 6.06 6.64 6.89
CA THR A 80 6.46 7.79 7.70
C THR A 80 6.50 9.08 6.88
N LEU A 81 6.84 8.98 5.60
CA LEU A 81 6.88 10.13 4.69
C LEU A 81 5.53 10.37 4.00
N VAL A 82 4.90 9.32 3.46
CA VAL A 82 3.72 9.47 2.62
C VAL A 82 2.46 9.83 3.40
N LEU A 83 2.31 9.34 4.65
CA LEU A 83 1.10 9.63 5.43
C LEU A 83 0.99 11.11 5.79
N PRO A 84 2.00 11.77 6.41
CA PRO A 84 1.87 13.19 6.73
C PRO A 84 1.74 14.06 5.47
N LEU A 85 2.47 13.75 4.40
CA LEU A 85 2.38 14.48 3.13
C LEU A 85 1.01 14.30 2.46
N GLY A 86 0.54 13.06 2.34
CA GLY A 86 -0.71 12.73 1.67
C GLY A 86 -1.94 13.20 2.44
N VAL A 87 -1.96 12.97 3.76
CA VAL A 87 -3.05 13.46 4.63
C VAL A 87 -3.07 15.00 4.67
N GLY A 88 -1.91 15.63 4.80
CA GLY A 88 -1.79 17.09 4.78
C GLY A 88 -2.27 17.70 3.46
N ALA A 89 -1.87 17.12 2.32
CA ALA A 89 -2.34 17.54 1.01
C ALA A 89 -3.84 17.33 0.86
N ALA A 90 -4.40 16.21 1.30
CA ALA A 90 -5.84 15.95 1.25
C ALA A 90 -6.64 16.95 2.09
N ILE A 91 -6.18 17.25 3.30
CA ILE A 91 -6.80 18.28 4.16
C ILE A 91 -6.77 19.64 3.44
N TYR A 92 -5.62 20.04 2.90
CA TYR A 92 -5.50 21.29 2.18
C TYR A 92 -6.49 21.37 1.01
N LEU A 93 -6.53 20.35 0.16
CA LEU A 93 -7.38 20.29 -1.02
C LEU A 93 -8.87 20.21 -0.68
N THR A 94 -9.25 19.62 0.46
CA THR A 94 -10.65 19.44 0.85
C THR A 94 -11.18 20.64 1.65
N GLU A 95 -10.37 21.14 2.59
CA GLU A 95 -10.85 22.13 3.58
C GLU A 95 -10.38 23.57 3.29
N TYR A 96 -9.19 23.75 2.71
CA TYR A 96 -8.61 25.10 2.54
C TYR A 96 -8.69 25.64 1.12
N ALA A 97 -8.59 24.79 0.12
CA ALA A 97 -8.49 25.23 -1.27
C ALA A 97 -9.80 25.88 -1.76
N LYS A 98 -9.74 27.18 -2.04
CA LYS A 98 -10.89 27.96 -2.54
C LYS A 98 -11.11 27.80 -4.06
N ASN A 99 -10.03 27.60 -4.80
CA ASN A 99 -10.08 27.50 -6.27
C ASN A 99 -10.42 26.07 -6.71
N LYS A 100 -11.71 25.84 -6.99
CA LYS A 100 -12.22 24.54 -7.45
C LYS A 100 -11.54 24.03 -8.74
N ARG A 101 -11.08 24.94 -9.64
CA ARG A 101 -10.38 24.55 -10.87
C ARG A 101 -8.99 23.99 -10.56
N ALA A 102 -8.24 24.65 -9.67
CA ALA A 102 -6.93 24.15 -9.23
C ALA A 102 -7.06 22.80 -8.51
N VAL A 103 -8.03 22.63 -7.61
CA VAL A 103 -8.31 21.34 -6.95
C VAL A 103 -8.58 20.25 -7.97
N LYS A 104 -9.46 20.53 -8.97
CA LYS A 104 -9.77 19.56 -10.02
C LYS A 104 -8.54 19.18 -10.83
N LEU A 105 -7.70 20.15 -11.18
CA LEU A 105 -6.46 19.92 -11.93
C LEU A 105 -5.46 19.05 -11.13
N ILE A 106 -5.25 19.36 -9.85
CA ILE A 106 -4.35 18.57 -8.97
C ILE A 106 -4.89 17.14 -8.79
N THR A 107 -6.19 16.98 -8.58
CA THR A 107 -6.81 15.65 -8.46
C THR A 107 -6.66 14.86 -9.76
N LEU A 108 -6.90 15.47 -10.92
CA LEU A 108 -6.70 14.84 -12.22
C LEU A 108 -5.22 14.43 -12.44
N ALA A 109 -4.28 15.31 -12.08
CA ALA A 109 -2.86 14.99 -12.16
C ALA A 109 -2.49 13.78 -11.27
N ALA A 110 -3.00 13.76 -10.02
CA ALA A 110 -2.78 12.63 -9.12
C ALA A 110 -3.40 11.32 -9.65
N GLU A 111 -4.59 11.39 -10.26
CA GLU A 111 -5.23 10.23 -10.89
C GLU A 111 -4.43 9.72 -12.10
N THR A 112 -3.90 10.64 -12.91
CA THR A 112 -3.05 10.31 -14.05
C THR A 112 -1.75 9.64 -13.60
N LEU A 113 -1.11 10.18 -12.57
CA LEU A 113 0.07 9.58 -11.96
C LEU A 113 -0.23 8.15 -11.44
N ALA A 114 -1.36 7.92 -10.78
CA ALA A 114 -1.73 6.59 -10.29
C ALA A 114 -1.86 5.53 -11.41
N GLY A 115 -2.09 5.93 -12.65
CA GLY A 115 -2.20 5.07 -13.83
C GLY A 115 -0.87 4.74 -14.52
N ILE A 116 0.24 5.38 -14.15
CA ILE A 116 1.54 5.12 -14.77
C ILE A 116 2.07 3.75 -14.30
N PRO A 117 2.62 2.91 -15.22
CA PRO A 117 3.29 1.65 -14.85
C PRO A 117 4.42 1.86 -13.85
N SER A 118 4.51 1.01 -12.83
CA SER A 118 5.48 1.17 -11.74
C SER A 118 6.94 1.11 -12.19
N ILE A 119 7.24 0.41 -13.28
CA ILE A 119 8.58 0.37 -13.86
C ILE A 119 9.08 1.77 -14.27
N ILE A 120 8.17 2.64 -14.75
CA ILE A 120 8.51 4.02 -15.12
C ILE A 120 8.89 4.81 -13.86
N TYR A 121 8.17 4.62 -12.76
CA TYR A 121 8.56 5.19 -11.46
C TYR A 121 9.94 4.71 -11.00
N GLY A 122 10.26 3.43 -11.25
CA GLY A 122 11.58 2.89 -10.97
C GLY A 122 12.69 3.56 -11.78
N LEU A 123 12.47 3.75 -13.08
CA LEU A 123 13.42 4.42 -13.95
C LEU A 123 13.59 5.90 -13.58
N VAL A 124 12.49 6.62 -13.35
CA VAL A 124 12.54 8.02 -12.89
C VAL A 124 13.20 8.11 -11.51
N GLY A 125 12.86 7.22 -10.58
CA GLY A 125 13.48 7.15 -9.25
C GLY A 125 14.97 6.87 -9.32
N MET A 126 15.40 6.01 -10.23
CA MET A 126 16.83 5.77 -10.50
C MET A 126 17.53 7.03 -11.00
N LEU A 127 16.96 7.72 -11.98
CA LEU A 127 17.55 8.95 -12.54
C LEU A 127 17.60 10.06 -11.48
N VAL A 128 16.52 10.25 -10.72
CA VAL A 128 16.40 11.34 -9.76
C VAL A 128 17.12 11.04 -8.45
N PHE A 129 16.76 9.93 -7.78
CA PHE A 129 17.27 9.67 -6.42
C PHE A 129 18.64 8.99 -6.44
N VAL A 130 18.83 7.98 -7.31
CA VAL A 130 20.09 7.23 -7.34
C VAL A 130 21.20 8.03 -8.01
N GLN A 131 20.93 8.67 -9.16
CA GLN A 131 21.95 9.37 -9.95
C GLN A 131 22.04 10.86 -9.61
N PHE A 132 20.94 11.63 -9.78
CA PHE A 132 20.97 13.08 -9.61
C PHE A 132 21.23 13.51 -8.15
N PHE A 133 20.50 12.92 -7.17
CA PHE A 133 20.76 13.16 -5.76
C PHE A 133 21.93 12.34 -5.19
N ALA A 134 22.57 11.51 -6.03
CA ALA A 134 23.74 10.70 -5.67
C ALA A 134 23.53 9.82 -4.41
N LEU A 135 22.27 9.38 -4.13
CA LEU A 135 21.99 8.49 -3.01
C LEU A 135 22.51 7.07 -3.23
N GLY A 136 22.96 6.76 -4.46
CA GLY A 136 23.27 5.40 -4.85
C GLY A 136 22.06 4.49 -4.81
N THR A 137 22.22 3.26 -5.27
CA THR A 137 21.19 2.22 -5.09
C THR A 137 21.06 1.93 -3.60
N SER A 138 19.91 2.25 -3.01
CA SER A 138 19.70 2.19 -1.56
C SER A 138 18.23 2.03 -1.19
N LEU A 139 17.96 1.49 0.00
CA LEU A 139 16.60 1.41 0.54
C LEU A 139 15.97 2.80 0.65
N LEU A 140 16.74 3.83 0.94
CA LEU A 140 16.27 5.21 0.99
C LEU A 140 15.78 5.69 -0.38
N ALA A 141 16.55 5.47 -1.46
CA ALA A 141 16.14 5.83 -2.81
C ALA A 141 14.88 5.08 -3.24
N GLY A 142 14.77 3.79 -2.86
CA GLY A 142 13.58 2.98 -3.05
C GLY A 142 12.37 3.55 -2.30
N ALA A 143 12.52 3.89 -1.03
CA ALA A 143 11.45 4.45 -0.21
C ALA A 143 10.94 5.79 -0.77
N LEU A 144 11.83 6.69 -1.18
CA LEU A 144 11.46 7.96 -1.82
C LEU A 144 10.68 7.74 -3.14
N THR A 145 11.09 6.77 -3.92
CA THR A 145 10.38 6.38 -5.14
C THR A 145 8.98 5.85 -4.83
N LEU A 146 8.85 5.00 -3.81
CA LEU A 146 7.57 4.49 -3.35
C LEU A 146 6.67 5.57 -2.74
N VAL A 147 7.24 6.60 -2.12
CA VAL A 147 6.47 7.77 -1.66
C VAL A 147 5.77 8.42 -2.84
N ILE A 148 6.49 8.71 -3.93
CA ILE A 148 5.89 9.33 -5.13
C ILE A 148 4.80 8.42 -5.72
N LEU A 149 5.06 7.12 -5.79
CA LEU A 149 4.15 6.12 -6.34
C LEU A 149 2.87 5.95 -5.51
N THR A 150 2.95 6.06 -4.17
CA THR A 150 1.81 5.81 -3.27
C THR A 150 1.07 7.08 -2.86
N LEU A 151 1.70 8.24 -2.97
CA LEU A 151 1.15 9.54 -2.58
C LEU A 151 -0.25 9.83 -3.19
N PRO A 152 -0.49 9.61 -4.49
CA PRO A 152 -1.81 9.81 -5.09
C PRO A 152 -2.91 8.97 -4.41
N THR A 153 -2.60 7.73 -4.05
CA THR A 153 -3.55 6.83 -3.38
C THR A 153 -3.93 7.35 -2.00
N VAL A 154 -2.93 7.78 -1.20
CA VAL A 154 -3.16 8.33 0.15
C VAL A 154 -3.96 9.63 0.07
N ILE A 155 -3.61 10.55 -0.84
CA ILE A 155 -4.35 11.79 -1.05
C ILE A 155 -5.80 11.49 -1.37
N ARG A 156 -6.06 10.63 -2.35
CA ARG A 156 -7.41 10.32 -2.81
C ARG A 156 -8.27 9.67 -1.73
N THR A 157 -7.79 8.61 -1.10
CA THR A 157 -8.54 7.92 -0.06
C THR A 157 -8.82 8.80 1.15
N THR A 158 -7.87 9.66 1.52
CA THR A 158 -8.06 10.65 2.58
C THR A 158 -9.08 11.72 2.17
N GLN A 159 -9.02 12.25 0.95
CA GLN A 159 -10.02 13.20 0.45
C GLN A 159 -11.43 12.61 0.44
N GLU A 160 -11.57 11.37 -0.05
CA GLU A 160 -12.85 10.66 -0.06
C GLU A 160 -13.40 10.53 1.37
N SER A 161 -12.54 10.13 2.32
CA SER A 161 -12.92 10.01 3.73
C SER A 161 -13.30 11.35 4.37
N LEU A 162 -12.55 12.42 4.13
CA LEU A 162 -12.89 13.76 4.62
C LEU A 162 -14.24 14.24 4.08
N LYS A 163 -14.59 13.93 2.83
CA LYS A 163 -15.87 14.29 2.21
C LYS A 163 -17.06 13.54 2.78
N THR A 164 -16.89 12.36 3.37
CA THR A 164 -17.99 11.61 4.01
C THR A 164 -18.46 12.22 5.32
N VAL A 165 -17.65 13.09 5.95
CA VAL A 165 -18.02 13.78 7.18
C VAL A 165 -19.14 14.76 6.90
N PRO A 166 -20.30 14.69 7.60
CA PRO A 166 -21.44 15.56 7.36
C PRO A 166 -21.10 17.04 7.54
N GLN A 167 -21.65 17.89 6.67
CA GLN A 167 -21.40 19.34 6.70
C GLN A 167 -21.84 19.97 8.03
N GLY A 168 -22.94 19.47 8.63
CA GLY A 168 -23.43 19.97 9.93
C GLY A 168 -22.41 19.87 11.07
N TYR A 169 -21.47 18.91 11.03
CA TYR A 169 -20.40 18.83 12.05
C TYR A 169 -19.43 20.00 11.91
N ARG A 170 -19.14 20.44 10.69
CA ARG A 170 -18.29 21.61 10.42
C ARG A 170 -18.97 22.89 10.85
N GLU A 171 -20.22 23.05 10.45
CA GLU A 171 -21.03 24.22 10.76
C GLU A 171 -21.29 24.36 12.27
N GLY A 172 -21.60 23.25 12.94
CA GLY A 172 -21.79 23.22 14.41
C GLY A 172 -20.52 23.64 15.15
N ALA A 173 -19.36 23.12 14.79
CA ALA A 173 -18.09 23.50 15.41
C ALA A 173 -17.75 24.97 15.19
N LEU A 174 -17.97 25.49 13.96
CA LEU A 174 -17.73 26.90 13.65
C LEU A 174 -18.74 27.83 14.38
N ALA A 175 -20.02 27.43 14.52
CA ALA A 175 -21.03 28.17 15.24
C ALA A 175 -20.72 28.31 16.74
N LEU A 176 -20.02 27.33 17.32
CA LEU A 176 -19.49 27.35 18.70
C LEU A 176 -18.21 28.22 18.84
N GLY A 177 -17.82 28.96 17.79
CA GLY A 177 -16.64 29.83 17.79
C GLY A 177 -15.30 29.10 17.57
N SER A 178 -15.32 27.83 17.15
CA SER A 178 -14.10 27.07 16.85
C SER A 178 -13.37 27.66 15.64
N GLY A 179 -12.05 27.81 15.75
CA GLY A 179 -11.22 28.11 14.59
C GLY A 179 -11.15 26.94 13.60
N LYS A 180 -10.93 27.23 12.30
CA LYS A 180 -10.96 26.23 11.23
C LYS A 180 -9.99 25.04 11.47
N TRP A 181 -8.77 25.31 11.91
CA TRP A 181 -7.80 24.26 12.23
C TRP A 181 -8.24 23.40 13.42
N HIS A 182 -8.80 24.04 14.45
CA HIS A 182 -9.32 23.32 15.61
C HIS A 182 -10.47 22.39 15.20
N MET A 183 -11.45 22.89 14.43
CA MET A 183 -12.53 22.07 13.86
C MET A 183 -11.98 20.85 13.07
N ILE A 184 -10.96 21.06 12.20
CA ILE A 184 -10.38 19.97 11.41
C ILE A 184 -9.76 18.92 12.34
N ARG A 185 -8.94 19.35 13.30
CA ARG A 185 -8.20 18.44 14.18
C ARG A 185 -9.09 17.69 15.19
N THR A 186 -10.16 18.33 15.68
CA THR A 186 -11.00 17.77 16.75
C THR A 186 -12.29 17.12 16.26
N VAL A 187 -12.80 17.50 15.08
CA VAL A 187 -14.06 17.00 14.54
C VAL A 187 -13.86 16.22 13.24
N VAL A 188 -13.29 16.87 12.21
CA VAL A 188 -13.26 16.28 10.86
C VAL A 188 -12.26 15.13 10.76
N LEU A 189 -11.04 15.33 11.22
CA LEU A 189 -9.99 14.32 11.15
C LEU A 189 -10.35 13.06 11.95
N PRO A 190 -10.83 13.17 13.20
CA PRO A 190 -11.29 12.02 13.96
C PRO A 190 -12.45 11.27 13.34
N ALA A 191 -13.38 11.99 12.71
CA ALA A 191 -14.52 11.37 12.03
C ALA A 191 -14.11 10.65 10.72
N SER A 192 -12.93 10.96 10.17
CA SER A 192 -12.40 10.38 8.92
C SER A 192 -11.29 9.34 9.12
N VAL A 193 -10.96 8.99 10.37
CA VAL A 193 -9.84 8.05 10.69
C VAL A 193 -9.98 6.71 9.98
N ASP A 194 -11.18 6.14 9.91
CA ASP A 194 -11.41 4.81 9.29
C ASP A 194 -11.02 4.79 7.81
N GLY A 195 -11.28 5.88 7.08
CA GLY A 195 -10.86 5.98 5.68
C GLY A 195 -9.37 6.27 5.51
N ILE A 196 -8.75 7.03 6.43
CA ILE A 196 -7.29 7.24 6.44
C ILE A 196 -6.58 5.91 6.69
N VAL A 197 -7.06 5.12 7.65
CA VAL A 197 -6.54 3.76 7.92
C VAL A 197 -6.71 2.85 6.71
N THR A 198 -7.85 2.92 6.02
CA THR A 198 -8.06 2.19 4.77
C THR A 198 -7.04 2.59 3.71
N GLY A 199 -6.78 3.89 3.54
CA GLY A 199 -5.73 4.40 2.66
C GLY A 199 -4.33 3.91 3.03
N CYS A 200 -4.03 3.84 4.32
CA CYS A 200 -2.79 3.26 4.82
C CYS A 200 -2.64 1.77 4.45
N ILE A 201 -3.69 0.97 4.65
CA ILE A 201 -3.72 -0.46 4.30
C ILE A 201 -3.52 -0.66 2.80
N LEU A 202 -4.19 0.12 1.96
CA LEU A 202 -4.02 0.07 0.51
C LEU A 202 -2.59 0.43 0.09
N SER A 203 -1.99 1.43 0.74
CA SER A 203 -0.61 1.83 0.50
C SER A 203 0.39 0.75 0.93
N VAL A 204 0.19 0.10 2.07
CA VAL A 204 0.99 -1.05 2.51
C VAL A 204 0.94 -2.17 1.47
N GLY A 205 -0.26 -2.53 0.99
CA GLY A 205 -0.41 -3.55 -0.04
C GLY A 205 0.37 -3.22 -1.31
N ARG A 206 0.35 -1.93 -1.73
CA ARG A 206 1.09 -1.46 -2.91
C ARG A 206 2.61 -1.46 -2.68
N ILE A 207 3.08 -1.03 -1.50
CA ILE A 207 4.51 -1.04 -1.14
C ILE A 207 5.05 -2.47 -1.11
N VAL A 208 4.33 -3.36 -0.45
CA VAL A 208 4.74 -4.77 -0.32
C VAL A 208 4.75 -5.50 -1.66
N GLY A 209 3.78 -5.20 -2.54
CA GLY A 209 3.68 -5.82 -3.86
C GLY A 209 4.67 -5.27 -4.90
N GLU A 210 5.38 -4.18 -4.60
CA GLU A 210 6.22 -3.51 -5.59
C GLU A 210 7.59 -4.19 -5.72
N SER A 211 7.91 -4.65 -6.93
CA SER A 211 9.22 -5.20 -7.26
C SER A 211 9.91 -4.40 -8.36
N ALA A 212 9.17 -4.00 -9.41
CA ALA A 212 9.74 -3.41 -10.60
C ALA A 212 10.46 -2.09 -10.31
N ALA A 213 9.83 -1.17 -9.56
CA ALA A 213 10.47 0.08 -9.20
C ALA A 213 11.67 -0.13 -8.26
N LEU A 214 11.58 -1.09 -7.34
CA LEU A 214 12.63 -1.35 -6.35
C LEU A 214 13.89 -2.02 -6.95
N LEU A 215 13.76 -2.79 -8.01
CA LEU A 215 14.91 -3.33 -8.75
C LEU A 215 15.88 -2.24 -9.20
N PHE A 216 15.37 -1.09 -9.63
CA PHE A 216 16.18 0.03 -10.12
C PHE A 216 16.66 0.98 -9.01
N THR A 217 15.99 1.01 -7.87
CA THR A 217 16.22 2.04 -6.85
C THR A 217 16.76 1.48 -5.53
N ALA A 218 16.19 0.39 -5.00
CA ALA A 218 16.63 -0.24 -3.76
C ALA A 218 17.72 -1.28 -3.97
N GLY A 219 17.72 -1.95 -5.14
CA GLY A 219 18.71 -2.95 -5.52
C GLY A 219 18.39 -4.36 -5.05
N MET A 220 19.40 -5.24 -5.16
CA MET A 220 19.25 -6.69 -4.97
C MET A 220 20.18 -7.24 -3.87
N ALA A 221 20.81 -6.39 -3.05
CA ALA A 221 21.72 -6.85 -2.02
C ALA A 221 20.98 -7.60 -0.90
N ASN A 222 21.60 -8.65 -0.40
CA ASN A 222 21.03 -9.51 0.65
C ASN A 222 21.84 -9.41 1.95
N GLU A 223 22.19 -8.19 2.34
CA GLU A 223 22.85 -7.91 3.61
C GLU A 223 21.81 -7.58 4.69
N VAL A 224 22.13 -8.00 5.92
CA VAL A 224 21.34 -7.63 7.10
C VAL A 224 21.77 -6.23 7.52
N LEU A 225 20.91 -5.25 7.27
CA LEU A 225 21.12 -3.86 7.66
C LEU A 225 20.49 -3.59 9.02
N GLY A 226 21.16 -2.76 9.83
CA GLY A 226 20.53 -2.16 11.01
C GLY A 226 19.51 -1.10 10.60
N LEU A 227 18.58 -0.77 11.50
CA LEU A 227 17.52 0.22 11.23
C LEU A 227 18.07 1.59 10.79
N LEU A 228 19.14 2.05 11.43
CA LEU A 228 19.80 3.31 11.08
C LEU A 228 20.59 3.22 9.77
N GLU A 229 21.20 2.06 9.52
CA GLU A 229 21.94 1.84 8.27
C GLU A 229 21.01 1.80 7.06
N ALA A 230 19.79 1.27 7.23
CA ALA A 230 18.78 1.20 6.16
C ALA A 230 18.36 2.59 5.63
N VAL A 231 18.52 3.64 6.44
CA VAL A 231 18.20 5.02 6.05
C VAL A 231 19.40 5.71 5.38
N LEU A 232 20.61 5.12 5.40
CA LEU A 232 21.80 5.73 4.82
C LEU A 232 21.84 5.55 3.29
N PRO A 233 22.39 6.54 2.57
CA PRO A 233 22.67 6.41 1.14
C PRO A 233 23.64 5.26 0.84
N GLY A 234 23.51 4.63 -0.34
CA GLY A 234 24.37 3.55 -0.81
C GLY A 234 24.15 2.20 -0.11
N LYS A 235 23.19 2.08 0.80
CA LYS A 235 22.83 0.81 1.46
C LYS A 235 21.74 0.10 0.68
N ALA A 236 22.15 -0.66 -0.32
CA ALA A 236 21.24 -1.46 -1.15
C ALA A 236 20.62 -2.61 -0.37
N GLY A 237 19.36 -2.95 -0.69
CA GLY A 237 18.67 -4.06 -0.05
C GLY A 237 17.49 -4.59 -0.86
N ALA A 238 17.46 -5.90 -1.11
CA ALA A 238 16.33 -6.54 -1.75
C ALA A 238 15.18 -6.71 -0.77
N THR A 239 13.96 -6.34 -1.19
CA THR A 239 12.72 -6.68 -0.48
C THR A 239 12.31 -8.13 -0.79
N LEU A 240 11.31 -8.65 -0.06
CA LEU A 240 10.76 -10.00 -0.33
C LEU A 240 10.21 -10.14 -1.75
N THR A 241 9.59 -9.12 -2.32
CA THR A 241 9.08 -9.14 -3.69
C THR A 241 10.20 -9.13 -4.73
N VAL A 242 11.28 -8.39 -4.48
CA VAL A 242 12.48 -8.42 -5.31
C VAL A 242 13.14 -9.80 -5.21
N ALA A 243 13.27 -10.37 -4.00
CA ALA A 243 13.79 -11.71 -3.81
C ALA A 243 12.93 -12.77 -4.50
N LEU A 244 11.60 -12.68 -4.38
CA LEU A 244 10.65 -13.55 -5.10
C LEU A 244 10.90 -13.54 -6.61
N TYR A 245 11.04 -12.34 -7.19
CA TYR A 245 11.35 -12.18 -8.61
C TYR A 245 12.69 -12.86 -8.96
N MET A 246 13.74 -12.61 -8.17
CA MET A 246 15.07 -13.17 -8.39
C MET A 246 15.08 -14.72 -8.34
N TYR A 247 14.43 -15.28 -7.32
CA TYR A 247 14.37 -16.76 -7.19
C TYR A 247 13.50 -17.40 -8.27
N ALA A 248 12.36 -16.80 -8.60
CA ALA A 248 11.45 -17.35 -9.61
C ALA A 248 11.97 -17.17 -11.04
N LYS A 249 12.47 -15.97 -11.39
CA LYS A 249 12.78 -15.61 -12.78
C LYS A 249 14.24 -15.83 -13.15
N GLU A 250 15.16 -15.39 -12.28
CA GLU A 250 16.59 -15.42 -12.60
C GLU A 250 17.24 -16.78 -12.24
N ARG A 251 16.82 -17.38 -11.11
CA ARG A 251 17.41 -18.64 -10.63
C ARG A 251 16.61 -19.89 -10.99
N GLY A 252 15.33 -19.75 -11.33
CA GLY A 252 14.46 -20.89 -11.60
C GLY A 252 14.12 -21.76 -10.37
N GLU A 253 14.38 -21.25 -9.16
CA GLU A 253 14.16 -21.94 -7.89
C GLU A 253 12.73 -21.73 -7.38
N PHE A 254 11.76 -22.32 -8.08
CA PHE A 254 10.33 -22.13 -7.79
C PHE A 254 9.92 -22.54 -6.38
N SER A 255 10.55 -23.55 -5.78
CA SER A 255 10.25 -24.00 -4.42
C SER A 255 10.51 -22.90 -3.40
N VAL A 256 11.66 -22.23 -3.51
CA VAL A 256 12.03 -21.09 -2.66
C VAL A 256 11.14 -19.89 -2.96
N ALA A 257 10.83 -19.64 -4.22
CA ALA A 257 9.92 -18.57 -4.63
C ALA A 257 8.52 -18.73 -4.02
N PHE A 258 7.95 -19.95 -3.99
CA PHE A 258 6.68 -20.20 -3.33
C PHE A 258 6.76 -20.03 -1.80
N ALA A 259 7.87 -20.40 -1.17
CA ALA A 259 8.08 -20.14 0.25
C ALA A 259 8.12 -18.63 0.54
N ILE A 260 8.83 -17.85 -0.28
CA ILE A 260 8.87 -16.38 -0.16
C ILE A 260 7.49 -15.79 -0.37
N ALA A 261 6.72 -16.25 -1.37
CA ALA A 261 5.36 -15.80 -1.63
C ALA A 261 4.43 -16.07 -0.44
N PHE A 262 4.56 -17.25 0.20
CA PHE A 262 3.81 -17.56 1.42
C PHE A 262 4.19 -16.64 2.58
N VAL A 263 5.49 -16.43 2.83
CA VAL A 263 5.97 -15.52 3.88
C VAL A 263 5.48 -14.09 3.62
N LEU A 264 5.51 -13.62 2.37
CA LEU A 264 5.00 -12.32 1.96
C LEU A 264 3.49 -12.19 2.24
N LEU A 265 2.72 -13.23 1.96
CA LEU A 265 1.28 -13.27 2.25
C LEU A 265 1.00 -13.14 3.74
N ILE A 266 1.72 -13.90 4.59
CA ILE A 266 1.58 -13.83 6.05
C ILE A 266 2.02 -12.45 6.58
N LEU A 267 3.16 -11.94 6.12
CA LEU A 267 3.67 -10.62 6.52
C LEU A 267 2.65 -9.52 6.19
N THR A 268 2.10 -9.54 4.98
CA THR A 268 1.08 -8.57 4.54
C THR A 268 -0.17 -8.66 5.39
N LEU A 269 -0.63 -9.88 5.69
CA LEU A 269 -1.79 -10.11 6.56
C LEU A 269 -1.54 -9.55 7.96
N CYS A 270 -0.38 -9.85 8.56
CA CYS A 270 -0.01 -9.35 9.89
C CYS A 270 0.04 -7.82 9.94
N ILE A 271 0.66 -7.18 8.94
CA ILE A 271 0.76 -5.70 8.88
C ILE A 271 -0.63 -5.08 8.71
N ASN A 272 -1.48 -5.64 7.84
CA ASN A 272 -2.84 -5.14 7.63
C ASN A 272 -3.71 -5.30 8.88
N LEU A 273 -3.58 -6.41 9.60
CA LEU A 273 -4.27 -6.61 10.89
C LEU A 273 -3.77 -5.62 11.95
N ALA A 274 -2.46 -5.40 12.03
CA ALA A 274 -1.87 -4.41 12.94
C ALA A 274 -2.35 -2.98 12.62
N ALA A 275 -2.35 -2.58 11.34
CA ALA A 275 -2.85 -1.28 10.92
C ALA A 275 -4.34 -1.10 11.27
N LYS A 276 -5.16 -2.14 11.04
CA LYS A 276 -6.59 -2.12 11.42
C LYS A 276 -6.81 -2.07 12.92
N ALA A 277 -6.00 -2.78 13.69
CA ALA A 277 -6.06 -2.74 15.17
C ALA A 277 -5.66 -1.36 15.69
N ALA A 278 -4.58 -0.76 15.17
CA ALA A 278 -4.15 0.59 15.53
C ALA A 278 -5.24 1.63 15.20
N GLY A 279 -5.88 1.54 14.04
CA GLY A 279 -7.01 2.40 13.68
C GLY A 279 -8.17 2.30 14.67
N LYS A 280 -8.55 1.07 15.06
CA LYS A 280 -9.63 0.86 16.04
C LYS A 280 -9.29 1.42 17.42
N LEU A 281 -8.04 1.31 17.87
CA LEU A 281 -7.60 1.87 19.14
C LEU A 281 -7.72 3.39 19.14
N LEU A 282 -7.26 4.05 18.08
CA LEU A 282 -7.37 5.50 17.89
C LEU A 282 -8.83 6.00 17.90
N THR A 283 -9.74 5.19 17.38
CA THR A 283 -11.18 5.52 17.35
C THR A 283 -11.85 5.25 18.71
N LYS A 284 -11.41 4.20 19.44
CA LYS A 284 -12.01 3.81 20.74
C LYS A 284 -11.63 4.75 21.89
N GLU A 285 -10.36 5.17 21.98
CA GLU A 285 -9.91 6.13 23.01
C GLU A 285 -10.67 7.46 22.98
N ARG A 286 -11.25 7.82 21.85
CA ARG A 286 -12.02 9.06 21.68
C ARG A 286 -13.53 8.90 21.87
N ARG A 287 -14.04 7.65 21.98
CA ARG A 287 -15.45 7.36 22.28
C ARG A 287 -15.74 7.28 23.79
N ASN A 288 -14.72 7.12 24.62
CA ASN A 288 -14.81 7.17 26.07
C ASN A 288 -13.96 8.37 26.54
N PRO A 289 -14.57 9.56 26.72
CA PRO A 289 -13.92 10.70 27.38
C PRO A 289 -13.77 10.46 28.88
#